data_cde7c92703d1de5891f036479bcfba5a
#
_entry.id   cde7c92703d1de5891f036479bcfba5a
#
_cell.length_a   1.000
_cell.length_b   1.000
_cell.length_c   1.000
_cell.angle_alpha   90.00
_cell.angle_beta   90.00
_cell.angle_gamma   90.00
#
_symmetry.space_group_name_H-M   'P 1'
#
loop_
_entity.id
_entity.type
_entity.pdbx_description
1 polymer ?
#
loop_
_entity_poly.entity_id
_entity_poly.type
_entity_poly.pdbx_seq_one_letter_code
_entity_poly.pdbx_strand_id
1 'polypeptide(L)'
;MKEIPAPSTNDVLKVLESDFNERKYADKDKYVSQDDVRFIQLLSDNIIQRKDRHYEMPLPFKSTELPLLPDNKKLATVRLQHLKRRLKNNERYKEQYKAFMKDMIKKGNAEPASPVTGQKTTWYIPHHGVFHPKKPEKLRVVFDCSAKFRGISLNDTLLTGPDLINSLLGVLCRFRKEAVAIICDIEKMFHQFYVSPELQNYLRFLWWEDGDLEAEPQEYQMAVHLFGATSSPGCANFGLKYLARQHKGEYPSASAFVERNFYVDDGLISVPSVEEAKELIAEAREL
;
A
#
# COMPACT_ATOMS: atom_id res chain seq x y z
N MET A 1 -29.57 -37.33 20.78
CA MET A 1 -28.41 -36.53 20.33
C MET A 1 -27.31 -37.50 20.01
N LYS A 2 -26.83 -37.59 18.78
CA LYS A 2 -25.65 -38.39 18.44
C LYS A 2 -24.43 -37.56 18.84
N GLU A 3 -23.62 -38.06 19.76
CA GLU A 3 -22.31 -37.49 20.08
C GLU A 3 -21.43 -37.58 18.86
N ILE A 4 -20.92 -36.42 18.39
CA ILE A 4 -19.89 -36.34 17.37
C ILE A 4 -18.56 -36.64 18.10
N PRO A 5 -17.85 -37.73 17.75
CA PRO A 5 -16.58 -38.03 18.40
C PRO A 5 -15.57 -36.92 18.13
N ALA A 6 -14.80 -36.54 19.14
CA ALA A 6 -13.72 -35.57 18.99
C ALA A 6 -12.71 -36.05 17.93
N PRO A 7 -12.20 -35.18 17.05
CA PRO A 7 -11.25 -35.57 16.03
C PRO A 7 -10.00 -36.17 16.65
N SER A 8 -9.51 -37.27 16.11
CA SER A 8 -8.28 -37.90 16.59
C SER A 8 -7.06 -37.04 16.26
N THR A 9 -5.96 -37.22 17.03
CA THR A 9 -4.69 -36.54 16.76
C THR A 9 -4.21 -36.78 15.32
N ASN A 10 -4.51 -37.94 14.74
CA ASN A 10 -4.20 -38.27 13.35
C ASN A 10 -5.06 -37.49 12.36
N ASP A 11 -6.32 -37.19 12.70
CA ASP A 11 -7.17 -36.38 11.81
C ASP A 11 -6.71 -34.91 11.80
N VAL A 12 -6.28 -34.39 12.95
CA VAL A 12 -5.69 -33.06 13.05
C VAL A 12 -4.36 -32.99 12.29
N LEU A 13 -3.51 -34.02 12.40
CA LEU A 13 -2.24 -34.11 11.66
C LEU A 13 -2.49 -34.19 10.14
N LYS A 14 -3.48 -34.96 9.69
CA LYS A 14 -3.84 -35.04 8.26
C LYS A 14 -4.33 -33.71 7.70
N VAL A 15 -5.15 -32.97 8.45
CA VAL A 15 -5.60 -31.62 8.03
C VAL A 15 -4.41 -30.66 7.97
N LEU A 16 -3.53 -30.67 8.96
CA LEU A 16 -2.30 -29.86 8.94
C LEU A 16 -1.38 -30.27 7.78
N GLU A 17 -1.21 -31.56 7.52
CA GLU A 17 -0.39 -32.07 6.42
C GLU A 17 -1.02 -31.78 5.05
N SER A 18 -2.36 -31.74 4.90
CA SER A 18 -3.00 -31.35 3.65
C SER A 18 -2.77 -29.88 3.32
N ASP A 19 -2.89 -28.99 4.31
CA ASP A 19 -2.58 -27.57 4.16
C ASP A 19 -1.09 -27.33 3.85
N PHE A 20 -0.20 -28.18 4.41
CA PHE A 20 1.23 -28.12 4.09
C PHE A 20 1.58 -28.76 2.74
N ASN A 21 0.85 -29.79 2.29
CA ASN A 21 1.10 -30.47 1.02
C ASN A 21 0.64 -29.62 -0.18
N GLU A 22 -0.48 -28.92 -0.09
CA GLU A 22 -0.89 -27.94 -1.12
C GLU A 22 0.19 -26.87 -1.32
N ARG A 23 0.85 -26.43 -0.26
CA ARG A 23 1.98 -25.50 -0.35
C ARG A 23 3.27 -26.12 -0.89
N LYS A 24 3.53 -27.40 -0.64
CA LYS A 24 4.69 -28.11 -1.24
C LYS A 24 4.56 -28.28 -2.76
N TYR A 25 3.35 -28.43 -3.27
CA TYR A 25 3.09 -28.43 -4.72
C TYR A 25 3.11 -27.02 -5.30
N ALA A 26 2.65 -26.00 -4.57
CA ALA A 26 2.71 -24.61 -5.00
C ALA A 26 4.14 -24.03 -5.03
N ASP A 27 5.04 -24.51 -4.15
CA ASP A 27 6.43 -24.01 -4.09
C ASP A 27 7.38 -24.64 -5.13
N LYS A 28 6.99 -25.76 -5.76
CA LYS A 28 7.87 -26.41 -6.75
C LYS A 28 7.72 -25.89 -8.18
N ASP A 29 6.63 -25.17 -8.50
CA ASP A 29 6.32 -24.68 -9.85
C ASP A 29 5.81 -23.23 -9.90
N LYS A 30 6.17 -22.37 -8.96
CA LYS A 30 6.00 -20.93 -9.19
C LYS A 30 7.07 -20.50 -10.20
N TYR A 31 6.80 -20.77 -11.48
CA TYR A 31 7.44 -20.01 -12.54
C TYR A 31 7.12 -18.53 -12.26
N VAL A 32 8.17 -17.76 -11.99
CA VAL A 32 8.04 -16.32 -11.83
C VAL A 32 7.39 -15.81 -13.12
N SER A 33 6.25 -15.18 -13.03
CA SER A 33 5.56 -14.70 -14.23
C SER A 33 6.41 -13.65 -14.92
N GLN A 34 6.29 -13.52 -16.25
CA GLN A 34 6.99 -12.46 -16.99
C GLN A 34 6.64 -11.07 -16.44
N ASP A 35 5.40 -10.89 -16.01
CA ASP A 35 4.92 -9.66 -15.39
C ASP A 35 5.61 -9.39 -14.04
N ASP A 36 5.86 -10.42 -13.22
CA ASP A 36 6.57 -10.29 -11.96
C ASP A 36 8.04 -9.93 -12.16
N VAL A 37 8.72 -10.59 -13.12
CA VAL A 37 10.11 -10.26 -13.49
C VAL A 37 10.19 -8.81 -13.92
N ARG A 38 9.29 -8.40 -14.81
CA ARG A 38 9.24 -7.04 -15.33
C ARG A 38 8.94 -6.03 -14.23
N PHE A 39 8.02 -6.33 -13.30
CA PHE A 39 7.71 -5.48 -12.15
C PHE A 39 8.96 -5.22 -11.31
N ILE A 40 9.68 -6.30 -10.92
CA ILE A 40 10.90 -6.20 -10.10
C ILE A 40 11.98 -5.42 -10.84
N GLN A 41 12.21 -5.71 -12.12
CA GLN A 41 13.22 -5.02 -12.91
C GLN A 41 12.91 -3.53 -13.02
N LEU A 42 11.66 -3.18 -13.38
CA LEU A 42 11.21 -1.79 -13.52
C LEU A 42 11.41 -0.99 -12.22
N LEU A 43 11.07 -1.58 -11.07
CA LEU A 43 11.28 -0.91 -9.79
C LEU A 43 12.77 -0.83 -9.44
N SER A 44 13.55 -1.91 -9.63
CA SER A 44 14.97 -1.95 -9.31
C SER A 44 15.80 -0.92 -10.12
N ASP A 45 15.43 -0.73 -11.38
CA ASP A 45 16.16 0.17 -12.29
C ASP A 45 15.81 1.65 -12.05
N ASN A 46 14.66 1.93 -11.41
CA ASN A 46 14.12 3.29 -11.30
C ASN A 46 13.85 3.76 -9.86
N ILE A 47 14.14 2.94 -8.84
CA ILE A 47 14.03 3.38 -7.45
C ILE A 47 15.17 4.33 -7.13
N ILE A 48 14.82 5.49 -6.57
CA ILE A 48 15.81 6.48 -6.13
C ILE A 48 15.54 6.91 -4.69
N GLN A 49 16.60 7.19 -3.94
CA GLN A 49 16.46 7.77 -2.61
C GLN A 49 16.40 9.30 -2.72
N ARG A 50 15.38 9.88 -2.13
CA ARG A 50 15.18 11.33 -2.02
C ARG A 50 16.06 11.93 -0.93
N LYS A 51 16.21 13.25 -0.96
CA LYS A 51 16.97 13.99 0.07
C LYS A 51 16.39 13.87 1.48
N ASP A 52 15.09 13.63 1.59
CA ASP A 52 14.37 13.42 2.84
C ASP A 52 14.41 11.96 3.34
N ARG A 53 15.28 11.14 2.75
CA ARG A 53 15.50 9.70 3.01
C ARG A 53 14.37 8.77 2.56
N HIS A 54 13.23 9.29 2.10
CA HIS A 54 12.21 8.46 1.48
C HIS A 54 12.67 7.91 0.13
N TYR A 55 11.99 6.88 -0.36
CA TYR A 55 12.22 6.34 -1.70
C TYR A 55 11.12 6.79 -2.65
N GLU A 56 11.53 7.05 -3.89
CA GLU A 56 10.67 7.35 -5.01
C GLU A 56 10.72 6.19 -6.00
N MET A 57 9.56 5.76 -6.49
CA MET A 57 9.41 4.65 -7.44
C MET A 57 8.39 5.00 -8.51
N PRO A 58 8.52 4.46 -9.74
CA PRO A 58 7.53 4.65 -10.79
C PRO A 58 6.24 3.90 -10.50
N LEU A 59 5.16 4.27 -11.21
CA LEU A 59 3.99 3.41 -11.37
C LEU A 59 4.34 2.27 -12.34
N PRO A 60 4.21 1.00 -11.95
CA PRO A 60 4.60 -0.13 -12.79
C PRO A 60 3.54 -0.42 -13.84
N PHE A 61 3.55 0.29 -14.95
CA PHE A 61 2.63 0.06 -16.05
C PHE A 61 2.91 -1.26 -16.78
N LYS A 62 1.84 -1.91 -17.26
CA LYS A 62 1.92 -3.14 -18.09
C LYS A 62 2.56 -2.88 -19.45
N SER A 63 2.39 -1.69 -20.02
CA SER A 63 3.01 -1.29 -21.27
C SER A 63 4.40 -0.68 -21.02
N THR A 64 5.33 -0.85 -21.95
CA THR A 64 6.61 -0.12 -21.96
C THR A 64 6.41 1.35 -22.27
N GLU A 65 5.43 1.67 -23.09
CA GLU A 65 5.01 3.03 -23.34
C GLU A 65 3.96 3.46 -22.29
N LEU A 66 3.97 4.74 -21.95
CA LEU A 66 2.98 5.30 -21.03
C LEU A 66 1.57 5.15 -21.61
N PRO A 67 0.60 4.62 -20.84
CA PRO A 67 -0.73 4.38 -21.36
C PRO A 67 -1.45 5.67 -21.70
N LEU A 68 -2.01 5.73 -22.91
CA LEU A 68 -2.90 6.81 -23.33
C LEU A 68 -4.30 6.53 -22.81
N LEU A 69 -4.65 7.12 -21.67
CA LEU A 69 -5.96 6.99 -21.07
C LEU A 69 -6.90 8.11 -21.56
N PRO A 70 -8.19 7.82 -21.77
CA PRO A 70 -9.17 8.85 -22.11
C PRO A 70 -9.37 9.83 -20.95
N ASP A 71 -9.60 11.11 -21.26
CA ASP A 71 -9.91 12.10 -20.22
C ASP A 71 -11.19 11.72 -19.47
N ASN A 72 -11.02 11.37 -18.20
CA ASN A 72 -12.09 10.93 -17.31
C ASN A 72 -12.51 12.01 -16.30
N LYS A 73 -12.10 13.27 -16.46
CA LYS A 73 -12.40 14.35 -15.53
C LYS A 73 -13.90 14.49 -15.27
N LYS A 74 -14.73 14.32 -16.32
CA LYS A 74 -16.19 14.33 -16.19
C LYS A 74 -16.72 13.26 -15.22
N LEU A 75 -16.18 12.04 -15.27
CA LEU A 75 -16.52 10.97 -14.32
C LEU A 75 -16.16 11.38 -12.89
N ALA A 76 -14.93 11.85 -12.69
CA ALA A 76 -14.46 12.31 -11.38
C ALA A 76 -15.33 13.45 -10.83
N THR A 77 -15.72 14.41 -11.67
CA THR A 77 -16.61 15.52 -11.30
C THR A 77 -17.99 15.03 -10.84
N VAL A 78 -18.60 14.09 -11.57
CA VAL A 78 -19.90 13.51 -11.17
C VAL A 78 -19.80 12.78 -9.82
N ARG A 79 -18.76 12.00 -9.63
CA ARG A 79 -18.51 11.30 -8.36
C ARG A 79 -18.26 12.28 -7.20
N LEU A 80 -17.54 13.37 -7.46
CA LEU A 80 -17.30 14.44 -6.50
C LEU A 80 -18.61 15.14 -6.10
N GLN A 81 -19.53 15.38 -7.04
CA GLN A 81 -20.84 15.97 -6.73
C GLN A 81 -21.69 15.03 -5.83
N HIS A 82 -21.62 13.73 -6.03
CA HIS A 82 -22.26 12.78 -5.11
C HIS A 82 -21.62 12.84 -3.72
N LEU A 83 -20.30 12.94 -3.64
CA LEU A 83 -19.58 13.11 -2.37
C LEU A 83 -20.00 14.44 -1.70
N LYS A 84 -20.09 15.55 -2.43
CA LYS A 84 -20.55 16.86 -1.91
C LYS A 84 -21.90 16.75 -1.21
N ARG A 85 -22.87 16.08 -1.85
CA ARG A 85 -24.20 15.85 -1.24
C ARG A 85 -24.11 15.09 0.08
N ARG A 86 -23.28 14.04 0.12
CA ARG A 86 -23.07 13.24 1.33
C ARG A 86 -22.39 14.05 2.44
N LEU A 87 -21.39 14.88 2.10
CA LEU A 87 -20.69 15.76 3.02
C LEU A 87 -21.66 16.82 3.60
N LYS A 88 -22.55 17.41 2.78
CA LYS A 88 -23.56 18.37 3.26
C LYS A 88 -24.60 17.75 4.19
N ASN A 89 -24.94 16.49 4.01
CA ASN A 89 -25.98 15.81 4.78
C ASN A 89 -25.49 15.14 6.05
N ASN A 90 -24.16 15.09 6.30
CA ASN A 90 -23.58 14.40 7.46
C ASN A 90 -22.36 15.18 7.96
N GLU A 91 -22.55 15.96 9.02
CA GLU A 91 -21.52 16.83 9.57
C GLU A 91 -20.30 16.03 10.08
N ARG A 92 -20.54 14.94 10.82
CA ARG A 92 -19.44 14.07 11.30
C ARG A 92 -18.61 13.51 10.16
N TYR A 93 -19.26 13.04 9.10
CA TYR A 93 -18.59 12.53 7.90
C TYR A 93 -17.78 13.64 7.23
N LYS A 94 -18.34 14.85 7.13
CA LYS A 94 -17.70 16.03 6.55
C LYS A 94 -16.41 16.40 7.32
N GLU A 95 -16.51 16.54 8.64
CA GLU A 95 -15.36 16.93 9.45
C GLU A 95 -14.21 15.92 9.39
N GLN A 96 -14.53 14.62 9.50
CA GLN A 96 -13.50 13.58 9.38
C GLN A 96 -12.87 13.54 7.98
N TYR A 97 -13.68 13.77 6.95
CA TYR A 97 -13.19 13.79 5.58
C TYR A 97 -12.27 14.98 5.33
N LYS A 98 -12.68 16.16 5.75
CA LYS A 98 -11.86 17.39 5.67
C LYS A 98 -10.55 17.24 6.44
N ALA A 99 -10.60 16.68 7.65
CA ALA A 99 -9.40 16.43 8.46
C ALA A 99 -8.44 15.48 7.75
N PHE A 100 -8.93 14.41 7.14
CA PHE A 100 -8.12 13.48 6.35
C PHE A 100 -7.44 14.18 5.16
N MET A 101 -8.19 14.92 4.35
CA MET A 101 -7.66 15.60 3.17
C MET A 101 -6.64 16.67 3.55
N LYS A 102 -6.93 17.44 4.63
CA LYS A 102 -6.00 18.43 5.17
C LYS A 102 -4.69 17.80 5.67
N ASP A 103 -4.75 16.68 6.40
CA ASP A 103 -3.55 15.95 6.85
C ASP A 103 -2.73 15.44 5.66
N MET A 104 -3.38 14.89 4.65
CA MET A 104 -2.74 14.36 3.46
C MET A 104 -1.99 15.45 2.67
N ILE A 105 -2.63 16.61 2.47
CA ILE A 105 -2.01 17.76 1.78
C ILE A 105 -0.90 18.36 2.64
N LYS A 106 -1.14 18.56 3.94
CA LYS A 106 -0.15 19.12 4.87
C LYS A 106 1.12 18.25 4.97
N LYS A 107 1.00 16.93 4.86
CA LYS A 107 2.13 15.98 4.89
C LYS A 107 2.84 15.87 3.53
N GLY A 108 2.39 16.56 2.50
CA GLY A 108 2.95 16.46 1.15
C GLY A 108 2.67 15.14 0.43
N ASN A 109 1.71 14.34 0.93
CA ASN A 109 1.27 13.12 0.25
C ASN A 109 0.43 13.44 -0.99
N ALA A 110 -0.16 14.61 -1.03
CA ALA A 110 -0.84 15.18 -2.18
C ALA A 110 -0.54 16.68 -2.28
N GLU A 111 -0.54 17.20 -3.48
CA GLU A 111 -0.24 18.60 -3.77
C GLU A 111 -1.17 19.15 -4.85
N PRO A 112 -1.31 20.47 -5.00
CA PRO A 112 -1.99 21.07 -6.16
C PRO A 112 -1.37 20.54 -7.45
N ALA A 113 -2.23 20.11 -8.38
CA ALA A 113 -1.76 19.51 -9.63
C ALA A 113 -1.02 20.52 -10.50
N SER A 114 0.15 20.11 -10.99
CA SER A 114 0.92 20.90 -11.93
C SER A 114 0.15 21.12 -13.24
N PRO A 115 0.28 22.29 -13.90
CA PRO A 115 -0.28 22.50 -15.22
C PRO A 115 0.16 21.43 -16.21
N VAL A 116 -0.76 20.92 -17.02
CA VAL A 116 -0.42 19.93 -18.06
C VAL A 116 0.25 20.67 -19.21
N THR A 117 1.52 20.38 -19.46
CA THR A 117 2.25 20.89 -20.60
C THR A 117 2.41 19.81 -21.67
N GLY A 118 2.03 20.11 -22.91
CA GLY A 118 2.09 19.18 -24.03
C GLY A 118 0.98 18.11 -24.03
N GLN A 119 1.14 17.06 -24.84
CA GLN A 119 0.21 15.93 -24.95
C GLN A 119 0.42 14.89 -23.83
N LYS A 120 0.31 15.31 -22.58
CA LYS A 120 0.42 14.38 -21.45
C LYS A 120 -0.96 13.84 -21.07
N THR A 121 -1.04 12.54 -20.87
CA THR A 121 -2.23 11.88 -20.35
C THR A 121 -2.47 12.27 -18.90
N THR A 122 -3.71 12.58 -18.57
CA THR A 122 -4.17 12.80 -17.19
C THR A 122 -5.24 11.79 -16.84
N TRP A 123 -5.22 11.31 -15.59
CA TRP A 123 -6.26 10.45 -15.07
C TRP A 123 -6.71 10.93 -13.70
N TYR A 124 -8.01 11.08 -13.52
CA TYR A 124 -8.60 11.56 -12.27
C TYR A 124 -9.23 10.41 -11.50
N ILE A 125 -8.74 10.17 -10.30
CA ILE A 125 -9.18 9.09 -9.42
C ILE A 125 -10.34 9.61 -8.57
N PRO A 126 -11.56 9.04 -8.70
CA PRO A 126 -12.64 9.34 -7.78
C PRO A 126 -12.29 8.84 -6.37
N HIS A 127 -12.78 9.53 -5.35
CA HIS A 127 -12.57 9.11 -3.97
C HIS A 127 -13.85 9.19 -3.15
N HIS A 128 -13.94 8.37 -2.11
CA HIS A 128 -15.08 8.33 -1.21
C HIS A 128 -14.66 7.84 0.18
N GLY A 129 -15.47 8.11 1.19
CA GLY A 129 -15.19 7.65 2.54
C GLY A 129 -16.00 6.41 2.89
N VAL A 130 -15.36 5.51 3.63
CA VAL A 130 -15.97 4.31 4.18
C VAL A 130 -15.69 4.23 5.69
N PHE A 131 -16.65 3.73 6.47
CA PHE A 131 -16.45 3.39 7.86
C PHE A 131 -16.10 1.91 7.99
N HIS A 132 -15.12 1.60 8.83
CA HIS A 132 -14.79 0.22 9.10
C HIS A 132 -15.86 -0.40 10.01
N PRO A 133 -16.43 -1.59 9.71
CA PRO A 133 -17.51 -2.19 10.49
C PRO A 133 -17.19 -2.35 11.99
N LYS A 134 -15.94 -2.67 12.34
CA LYS A 134 -15.47 -2.84 13.72
C LYS A 134 -15.00 -1.53 14.38
N LYS A 135 -14.82 -0.44 13.62
CA LYS A 135 -14.39 0.89 14.10
C LYS A 135 -15.22 1.97 13.40
N PRO A 136 -16.53 2.03 13.66
CA PRO A 136 -17.46 2.93 12.95
C PRO A 136 -17.21 4.41 13.25
N GLU A 137 -16.38 4.71 14.23
CA GLU A 137 -15.97 6.07 14.58
C GLU A 137 -14.86 6.62 13.66
N LYS A 138 -14.12 5.75 12.94
CA LYS A 138 -12.98 6.14 12.10
C LYS A 138 -13.33 6.05 10.63
N LEU A 139 -13.35 7.20 9.94
CA LEU A 139 -13.50 7.28 8.51
C LEU A 139 -12.19 6.89 7.81
N ARG A 140 -12.31 6.11 6.74
CA ARG A 140 -11.21 5.87 5.78
C ARG A 140 -11.60 6.46 4.43
N VAL A 141 -10.75 7.29 3.85
CA VAL A 141 -10.92 7.77 2.48
C VAL A 141 -10.23 6.78 1.54
N VAL A 142 -10.96 6.35 0.53
CA VAL A 142 -10.52 5.40 -0.48
C VAL A 142 -10.47 6.11 -1.84
N PHE A 143 -9.35 5.99 -2.53
CA PHE A 143 -9.16 6.41 -3.90
C PHE A 143 -9.48 5.24 -4.83
N ASP A 144 -10.50 5.39 -5.67
CA ASP A 144 -11.06 4.31 -6.49
C ASP A 144 -10.30 4.18 -7.82
N CYS A 145 -9.12 3.55 -7.77
CA CYS A 145 -8.31 3.27 -8.96
C CYS A 145 -8.95 2.23 -9.91
N SER A 146 -10.01 1.55 -9.46
CA SER A 146 -10.78 0.60 -10.27
C SER A 146 -11.96 1.24 -11.00
N ALA A 147 -12.22 2.55 -10.77
CA ALA A 147 -13.29 3.26 -11.46
C ALA A 147 -13.06 3.26 -12.97
N LYS A 148 -13.98 2.64 -13.71
CA LYS A 148 -13.88 2.51 -15.17
C LYS A 148 -14.48 3.72 -15.89
N PHE A 149 -13.78 4.21 -16.89
CA PHE A 149 -14.27 5.17 -17.86
C PHE A 149 -13.98 4.66 -19.26
N ARG A 150 -15.00 4.58 -20.13
CA ARG A 150 -14.91 3.93 -21.46
C ARG A 150 -14.31 2.53 -21.43
N GLY A 151 -14.65 1.75 -20.38
CA GLY A 151 -14.23 0.35 -20.25
C GLY A 151 -12.85 0.13 -19.61
N ILE A 152 -12.06 1.18 -19.36
CA ILE A 152 -10.72 1.08 -18.76
C ILE A 152 -10.65 1.79 -17.41
N SER A 153 -9.84 1.27 -16.50
CA SER A 153 -9.47 1.87 -15.21
C SER A 153 -7.96 2.02 -15.10
N LEU A 154 -7.48 2.78 -14.12
CA LEU A 154 -6.04 2.86 -13.84
C LEU A 154 -5.48 1.48 -13.49
N ASN A 155 -6.18 0.71 -12.65
CA ASN A 155 -5.75 -0.63 -12.24
C ASN A 155 -5.62 -1.61 -13.41
N ASP A 156 -6.40 -1.45 -14.47
CA ASP A 156 -6.28 -2.30 -15.67
C ASP A 156 -4.94 -2.11 -16.39
N THR A 157 -4.27 -0.97 -16.18
CA THR A 157 -2.99 -0.62 -16.82
C THR A 157 -1.77 -0.93 -15.97
N LEU A 158 -1.95 -1.24 -14.67
CA LEU A 158 -0.85 -1.47 -13.73
C LEU A 158 -0.55 -2.96 -13.56
N LEU A 159 0.73 -3.29 -13.41
CA LEU A 159 1.18 -4.59 -12.92
C LEU A 159 0.83 -4.71 -11.43
N THR A 160 0.40 -5.87 -11.00
CA THR A 160 0.13 -6.15 -9.58
C THR A 160 1.43 -6.36 -8.81
N GLY A 161 2.43 -6.95 -9.47
CA GLY A 161 3.69 -7.40 -8.88
C GLY A 161 3.58 -8.75 -8.18
N PRO A 162 4.74 -9.35 -7.88
CA PRO A 162 4.82 -10.64 -7.19
C PRO A 162 4.37 -10.52 -5.72
N ASP A 163 3.96 -11.63 -5.15
CA ASP A 163 3.75 -11.75 -3.71
C ASP A 163 5.09 -11.75 -2.98
N LEU A 164 5.46 -10.59 -2.45
CA LEU A 164 6.69 -10.38 -1.65
C LEU A 164 6.44 -10.48 -0.14
N ILE A 165 5.21 -10.79 0.28
CA ILE A 165 4.83 -10.86 1.69
C ILE A 165 5.46 -12.11 2.32
N ASN A 166 5.99 -11.98 3.53
CA ASN A 166 6.48 -13.13 4.28
C ASN A 166 5.31 -14.03 4.70
N SER A 167 5.55 -15.34 4.78
CA SER A 167 4.56 -16.27 5.31
C SER A 167 4.17 -15.89 6.75
N LEU A 168 2.87 -15.67 6.98
CA LEU A 168 2.34 -15.34 8.32
C LEU A 168 2.74 -16.40 9.34
N LEU A 169 2.65 -17.69 8.99
CA LEU A 169 3.06 -18.78 9.86
C LEU A 169 4.54 -18.68 10.23
N GLY A 170 5.41 -18.40 9.25
CA GLY A 170 6.84 -18.21 9.48
C GLY A 170 7.13 -17.03 10.41
N VAL A 171 6.44 -15.90 10.23
CA VAL A 171 6.54 -14.72 11.10
C VAL A 171 6.08 -15.07 12.53
N LEU A 172 4.92 -15.72 12.69
CA LEU A 172 4.39 -16.09 14.00
C LEU A 172 5.25 -17.15 14.73
N CYS A 173 5.86 -18.09 14.01
CA CYS A 173 6.79 -19.06 14.61
C CYS A 173 8.04 -18.35 15.17
N ARG A 174 8.62 -17.42 14.42
CA ARG A 174 9.77 -16.63 14.90
C ARG A 174 9.40 -15.68 16.04
N PHE A 175 8.20 -15.11 16.02
CA PHE A 175 7.69 -14.24 17.08
C PHE A 175 7.52 -14.95 18.44
N ARG A 176 7.35 -16.28 18.44
CA ARG A 176 7.16 -17.10 19.65
C ARG A 176 8.42 -17.77 20.17
N LYS A 177 9.58 -17.52 19.54
CA LYS A 177 10.81 -18.26 19.81
C LYS A 177 11.48 -17.84 21.10
N GLU A 178 11.49 -16.54 21.40
CA GLU A 178 12.27 -15.95 22.49
C GLU A 178 11.36 -15.27 23.54
N ALA A 179 11.94 -14.84 24.66
CA ALA A 179 11.21 -14.37 25.84
C ALA A 179 10.64 -12.96 25.72
N VAL A 180 11.31 -12.06 24.95
CA VAL A 180 10.93 -10.65 24.84
C VAL A 180 10.35 -10.39 23.46
N ALA A 181 9.08 -9.99 23.41
CA ALA A 181 8.36 -9.73 22.16
C ALA A 181 8.40 -8.25 21.78
N ILE A 182 8.62 -7.97 20.48
CA ILE A 182 8.55 -6.65 19.87
C ILE A 182 7.48 -6.68 18.80
N ILE A 183 6.58 -5.68 18.84
CA ILE A 183 5.55 -5.45 17.81
C ILE A 183 5.66 -4.01 17.38
N CYS A 184 5.66 -3.78 16.06
CA CYS A 184 5.63 -2.45 15.46
C CYS A 184 4.74 -2.44 14.21
N ASP A 185 4.38 -1.24 13.76
CA ASP A 185 3.56 -0.98 12.57
C ASP A 185 4.20 0.14 11.75
N ILE A 186 4.12 0.06 10.43
CA ILE A 186 4.56 1.14 9.54
C ILE A 186 3.35 2.04 9.24
N GLU A 187 3.34 3.23 9.87
CA GLU A 187 2.26 4.20 9.66
C GLU A 187 2.09 4.52 8.18
N LYS A 188 0.88 4.26 7.64
CA LYS A 188 0.54 4.56 6.25
C LYS A 188 1.59 4.03 5.25
N MET A 189 2.00 2.77 5.37
CA MET A 189 3.10 2.14 4.64
C MET A 189 3.18 2.55 3.16
N PHE A 190 2.05 2.61 2.43
CA PHE A 190 2.06 2.98 1.01
C PHE A 190 2.46 4.44 0.79
N HIS A 191 2.11 5.34 1.70
CA HIS A 191 2.45 6.75 1.63
C HIS A 191 3.92 7.04 1.97
N GLN A 192 4.68 6.04 2.42
CA GLN A 192 6.12 6.19 2.66
C GLN A 192 6.92 6.18 1.35
N PHE A 193 6.30 5.77 0.25
CA PHE A 193 6.94 5.70 -1.06
C PHE A 193 6.35 6.74 -2.01
N TYR A 194 7.20 7.61 -2.54
CA TYR A 194 6.82 8.63 -3.50
C TYR A 194 6.67 8.05 -4.90
N VAL A 195 5.82 8.65 -5.70
CA VAL A 195 5.66 8.35 -7.13
C VAL A 195 6.46 9.35 -7.94
N SER A 196 7.20 8.86 -8.93
CA SER A 196 7.99 9.71 -9.84
C SER A 196 7.15 10.85 -10.41
N PRO A 197 7.63 12.10 -10.35
CA PRO A 197 6.84 13.31 -10.64
C PRO A 197 6.16 13.30 -12.02
N GLU A 198 6.81 12.73 -13.03
CA GLU A 198 6.28 12.62 -14.39
C GLU A 198 5.05 11.71 -14.48
N LEU A 199 4.85 10.81 -13.51
CA LEU A 199 3.74 9.85 -13.46
C LEU A 199 2.59 10.30 -12.56
N GLN A 200 2.76 11.34 -11.76
CA GLN A 200 1.73 11.83 -10.84
C GLN A 200 0.47 12.33 -11.57
N ASN A 201 0.58 12.68 -12.86
CA ASN A 201 -0.59 13.02 -13.69
C ASN A 201 -1.62 11.88 -13.82
N TYR A 202 -1.22 10.62 -13.61
CA TYR A 202 -2.11 9.47 -13.55
C TYR A 202 -2.81 9.31 -12.20
N LEU A 203 -2.44 10.11 -11.21
CA LEU A 203 -2.95 10.09 -9.83
C LEU A 203 -3.65 11.39 -9.46
N ARG A 204 -4.23 12.11 -10.42
CA ARG A 204 -4.99 13.33 -10.14
C ARG A 204 -6.30 13.01 -9.44
N PHE A 205 -6.81 13.97 -8.67
CA PHE A 205 -8.14 13.95 -8.09
C PHE A 205 -8.67 15.38 -7.93
N LEU A 206 -9.96 15.51 -7.68
CA LEU A 206 -10.62 16.79 -7.48
C LEU A 206 -10.96 16.95 -6.00
N TRP A 207 -10.63 18.11 -5.43
CA TRP A 207 -10.97 18.47 -4.05
C TRP A 207 -11.16 19.97 -3.91
N TRP A 208 -11.85 20.39 -2.88
CA TRP A 208 -12.03 21.81 -2.56
C TRP A 208 -10.88 22.31 -1.70
N GLU A 209 -10.35 23.48 -2.03
CA GLU A 209 -9.33 24.14 -1.22
C GLU A 209 -9.88 24.36 0.19
N ASP A 210 -9.10 24.04 1.20
CA ASP A 210 -9.48 24.05 2.63
C ASP A 210 -10.80 23.30 2.96
N GLY A 211 -11.31 22.49 2.03
CA GLY A 211 -12.58 21.79 2.16
C GLY A 211 -13.80 22.72 2.11
N ASP A 212 -13.68 23.90 1.48
CA ASP A 212 -14.82 24.80 1.24
C ASP A 212 -15.71 24.25 0.12
N LEU A 213 -16.80 23.60 0.50
CA LEU A 213 -17.73 22.99 -0.45
C LEU A 213 -18.48 23.98 -1.34
N GLU A 214 -18.43 25.28 -1.06
CA GLU A 214 -19.09 26.31 -1.89
C GLU A 214 -18.14 26.87 -2.94
N ALA A 215 -16.83 26.66 -2.79
CA ALA A 215 -15.84 27.01 -3.79
C ALA A 215 -15.84 26.04 -4.99
N GLU A 216 -15.21 26.43 -6.07
CA GLU A 216 -14.94 25.52 -7.20
C GLU A 216 -13.87 24.50 -6.85
N PRO A 217 -14.07 23.20 -7.20
CA PRO A 217 -13.07 22.17 -6.95
C PRO A 217 -11.76 22.45 -7.71
N GLN A 218 -10.65 22.27 -7.02
CA GLN A 218 -9.31 22.35 -7.59
C GLN A 218 -8.77 20.96 -7.95
N GLU A 219 -7.81 20.92 -8.84
CA GLU A 219 -7.08 19.70 -9.19
C GLU A 219 -5.90 19.50 -8.25
N TYR A 220 -5.84 18.32 -7.68
CA TYR A 220 -4.70 17.84 -6.90
C TYR A 220 -4.13 16.59 -7.55
N GLN A 221 -2.90 16.25 -7.18
CA GLN A 221 -2.25 15.00 -7.58
C GLN A 221 -1.64 14.33 -6.34
N MET A 222 -1.66 12.99 -6.30
CA MET A 222 -0.95 12.24 -5.28
C MET A 222 0.54 12.25 -5.61
N ALA A 223 1.34 12.57 -4.61
CA ALA A 223 2.80 12.49 -4.68
C ALA A 223 3.34 11.12 -4.25
N VAL A 224 2.51 10.29 -3.63
CA VAL A 224 2.88 9.00 -3.04
C VAL A 224 2.02 7.87 -3.59
N HIS A 225 2.49 6.62 -3.44
CA HIS A 225 1.68 5.45 -3.69
C HIS A 225 0.46 5.43 -2.76
N LEU A 226 -0.67 4.91 -3.23
CA LEU A 226 -1.94 5.06 -2.52
C LEU A 226 -2.70 3.74 -2.37
N PHE A 227 -3.53 3.67 -1.33
CA PHE A 227 -4.51 2.60 -1.17
C PHE A 227 -5.54 2.66 -2.30
N GLY A 228 -5.73 1.55 -3.00
CA GLY A 228 -6.65 1.42 -4.14
C GLY A 228 -5.95 1.11 -5.46
N ALA A 229 -4.67 1.45 -5.62
CA ALA A 229 -3.88 0.99 -6.75
C ALA A 229 -3.44 -0.46 -6.55
N THR A 230 -3.65 -1.29 -7.57
CA THR A 230 -3.34 -2.74 -7.53
C THR A 230 -1.84 -3.01 -7.34
N SER A 231 -0.98 -2.08 -7.76
CA SER A 231 0.48 -2.18 -7.63
C SER A 231 1.02 -1.78 -6.26
N SER A 232 0.27 -1.00 -5.45
CA SER A 232 0.81 -0.42 -4.22
C SER A 232 1.30 -1.44 -3.19
N PRO A 233 0.63 -2.59 -2.96
CA PRO A 233 1.16 -3.61 -2.06
C PRO A 233 2.51 -4.17 -2.53
N GLY A 234 2.64 -4.46 -3.82
CA GLY A 234 3.89 -4.93 -4.43
C GLY A 234 5.01 -3.89 -4.32
N CYS A 235 4.72 -2.62 -4.66
CA CYS A 235 5.66 -1.50 -4.56
C CYS A 235 6.16 -1.31 -3.12
N ALA A 236 5.25 -1.26 -2.14
CA ALA A 236 5.63 -1.03 -0.75
C ALA A 236 6.45 -2.18 -0.16
N ASN A 237 6.08 -3.45 -0.42
CA ASN A 237 6.87 -4.59 0.01
C ASN A 237 8.24 -4.66 -0.68
N PHE A 238 8.30 -4.30 -1.97
CA PHE A 238 9.57 -4.19 -2.69
C PHE A 238 10.46 -3.12 -2.05
N GLY A 239 9.91 -1.91 -1.85
CA GLY A 239 10.66 -0.79 -1.28
C GLY A 239 11.17 -1.09 0.13
N LEU A 240 10.35 -1.71 0.98
CA LEU A 240 10.74 -2.12 2.32
C LEU A 240 11.91 -3.13 2.31
N LYS A 241 11.85 -4.13 1.43
CA LYS A 241 12.95 -5.11 1.28
C LYS A 241 14.18 -4.50 0.62
N TYR A 242 14.00 -3.56 -0.30
CA TYR A 242 15.09 -2.82 -0.91
C TYR A 242 15.84 -2.00 0.13
N LEU A 243 15.14 -1.21 0.96
CA LEU A 243 15.70 -0.47 2.09
C LEU A 243 16.56 -1.38 2.99
N ALA A 244 16.00 -2.49 3.44
CA ALA A 244 16.71 -3.43 4.30
C ALA A 244 18.02 -3.95 3.67
N ARG A 245 18.01 -4.24 2.36
CA ARG A 245 19.19 -4.73 1.64
C ARG A 245 20.26 -3.67 1.47
N GLN A 246 19.86 -2.42 1.17
CA GLN A 246 20.79 -1.30 1.00
C GLN A 246 21.55 -0.99 2.29
N HIS A 247 20.88 -1.08 3.45
CA HIS A 247 21.45 -0.72 4.74
C HIS A 247 21.92 -1.91 5.59
N LYS A 248 21.97 -3.11 5.00
CA LYS A 248 22.37 -4.34 5.73
C LYS A 248 23.77 -4.27 6.36
N GLY A 249 24.69 -3.52 5.76
CA GLY A 249 26.03 -3.35 6.29
C GLY A 249 26.09 -2.42 7.51
N GLU A 250 25.17 -1.45 7.58
CA GLU A 250 25.10 -0.44 8.63
C GLU A 250 24.16 -0.89 9.77
N TYR A 251 23.02 -1.47 9.42
CA TYR A 251 21.96 -1.92 10.35
C TYR A 251 21.61 -3.40 10.15
N PRO A 252 22.52 -4.34 10.49
CA PRO A 252 22.35 -5.76 10.16
C PRO A 252 21.14 -6.40 10.86
N SER A 253 20.88 -6.07 12.13
CA SER A 253 19.80 -6.64 12.92
C SER A 253 18.45 -6.13 12.45
N ALA A 254 18.33 -4.81 12.24
CA ALA A 254 17.13 -4.19 11.71
C ALA A 254 16.82 -4.65 10.28
N SER A 255 17.83 -4.78 9.44
CA SER A 255 17.68 -5.31 8.08
C SER A 255 17.17 -6.75 8.07
N ALA A 256 17.70 -7.62 8.94
CA ALA A 256 17.23 -8.99 9.08
C ALA A 256 15.80 -9.05 9.64
N PHE A 257 15.45 -8.16 10.57
CA PHE A 257 14.11 -8.01 11.10
C PHE A 257 13.12 -7.61 10.01
N VAL A 258 13.43 -6.58 9.22
CA VAL A 258 12.58 -6.11 8.12
C VAL A 258 12.41 -7.19 7.05
N GLU A 259 13.47 -7.85 6.62
CA GLU A 259 13.39 -8.88 5.57
C GLU A 259 12.53 -10.08 5.96
N ARG A 260 12.52 -10.48 7.23
CA ARG A 260 11.97 -11.79 7.64
C ARG A 260 10.73 -11.71 8.53
N ASN A 261 10.52 -10.59 9.23
CA ASN A 261 9.59 -10.53 10.35
C ASN A 261 8.46 -9.53 10.15
N PHE A 262 8.38 -8.89 8.97
CA PHE A 262 7.22 -8.09 8.59
C PHE A 262 6.19 -8.94 7.84
N TYR A 263 4.94 -8.82 8.26
CA TYR A 263 3.78 -9.28 7.54
C TYR A 263 2.97 -8.06 7.12
N VAL A 264 3.11 -7.66 5.86
CA VAL A 264 2.62 -6.39 5.31
C VAL A 264 3.27 -5.21 6.07
N ASP A 265 2.50 -4.46 6.85
CA ASP A 265 2.92 -3.31 7.66
C ASP A 265 3.25 -3.67 9.13
N ASP A 266 2.87 -4.85 9.58
CA ASP A 266 3.10 -5.32 10.95
C ASP A 266 4.46 -6.03 11.09
N GLY A 267 5.37 -5.50 11.90
CA GLY A 267 6.63 -6.14 12.29
C GLY A 267 6.51 -6.90 13.61
N LEU A 268 6.81 -8.21 13.59
CA LEU A 268 6.69 -9.09 14.77
C LEU A 268 7.98 -9.93 14.96
N ILE A 269 8.66 -9.72 16.06
CA ILE A 269 9.86 -10.51 16.43
C ILE A 269 9.91 -10.74 17.94
N SER A 270 10.57 -11.82 18.35
CA SER A 270 11.02 -11.98 19.74
C SER A 270 12.54 -12.08 19.80
N VAL A 271 13.10 -11.62 20.90
CA VAL A 271 14.53 -11.60 21.19
C VAL A 271 14.78 -12.15 22.61
N PRO A 272 15.99 -12.67 22.90
CA PRO A 272 16.30 -13.29 24.19
C PRO A 272 16.22 -12.33 25.40
N SER A 273 16.60 -11.05 25.22
CA SER A 273 16.74 -10.10 26.32
C SER A 273 16.12 -8.72 26.00
N VAL A 274 15.88 -7.94 27.05
CA VAL A 274 15.40 -6.55 26.95
C VAL A 274 16.48 -5.65 26.31
N GLU A 275 17.74 -5.95 26.58
CA GLU A 275 18.88 -5.23 26.03
C GLU A 275 18.92 -5.36 24.52
N GLU A 276 18.83 -6.60 23.99
CA GLU A 276 18.74 -6.87 22.55
C GLU A 276 17.49 -6.22 21.91
N ALA A 277 16.37 -6.18 22.64
CA ALA A 277 15.17 -5.50 22.18
C ALA A 277 15.41 -3.99 22.01
N LYS A 278 16.09 -3.34 22.96
CA LYS A 278 16.41 -1.90 22.88
C LYS A 278 17.36 -1.58 21.72
N GLU A 279 18.37 -2.42 21.53
CA GLU A 279 19.34 -2.29 20.43
C GLU A 279 18.63 -2.43 19.07
N LEU A 280 17.82 -3.46 18.91
CA LEU A 280 17.06 -3.65 17.68
C LEU A 280 16.08 -2.50 17.38
N ILE A 281 15.38 -1.98 18.41
CA ILE A 281 14.47 -0.84 18.26
C ILE A 281 15.24 0.44 17.87
N ALA A 282 16.41 0.67 18.47
CA ALA A 282 17.25 1.81 18.12
C ALA A 282 17.71 1.71 16.66
N GLU A 283 18.24 0.56 16.25
CA GLU A 283 18.68 0.28 14.88
C GLU A 283 17.54 0.40 13.86
N ALA A 284 16.35 -0.14 14.18
CA ALA A 284 15.18 -0.07 13.31
C ALA A 284 14.57 1.33 13.16
N ARG A 285 14.87 2.26 14.05
CA ARG A 285 14.46 3.67 13.95
C ARG A 285 15.39 4.49 13.08
N GLU A 286 16.65 4.09 13.00
CA GLU A 286 17.65 4.75 12.17
C GLU A 286 17.61 4.24 10.72
N LEU A 287 17.24 2.96 10.53
CA LEU A 287 16.99 2.36 9.24
C LEU A 287 15.83 3.04 8.51
#